data_0b2c8608f01ed3614f76174ba7b6ee4e
#
_entry.id   0b2c8608f01ed3614f76174ba7b6ee4e
#
_cell.length_a   1.000
_cell.length_b   1.000
_cell.length_c   1.000
_cell.angle_alpha   90.00
_cell.angle_beta   90.00
_cell.angle_gamma   90.00
#
_symmetry.space_group_name_H-M   'P 1'
#
loop_
_entity.id
_entity.type
_entity.pdbx_description
1 polymer ?
#
loop_
_entity_poly.entity_id
_entity_poly.type
_entity_poly.pdbx_seq_one_letter_code
_entity_poly.pdbx_strand_id
1 'polypeptide(L)'
;MSETTVKILHSIDEIDESTWNDCAKASPPYNPFLNHKFLLALEKSNSVSPETGWQPFHLKVEKNRELIGVVPMYLKSHSQGEYVFDYGWADAWQRAGGRYYPKLQSSIPFTPATGPRLLALVPNEENINILLDACIGVAQKTQVSSMHMTFMPKNQWDYANQSGFLSRIDQQFHWHNAGYQDFDQFLSDLASKKRKNLKRERRDALANGITIEWATGDLLNEQHWDAFYHFYVDTGARKWGTPYLTREFFSLIGQTMPEDILLILAKREDKYIAGALNFIGGDTLFGRNWGCIEDHRFLHFEVCYYQAIDFAIKHNLKKVEAGAQGSHKVARGYLPQATYSAHWISDPNFKDAVRRFLDEERQHVEDDIAYIEHRSPFSSNTDLEKLRTFEIKS
;
A
#
# COMPACT_ATOMS: atom_id res chain seq x y z
N MET A 1 36.66 -3.63 -16.38
CA MET A 1 35.24 -4.09 -16.26
C MET A 1 34.64 -3.35 -15.06
N SER A 2 33.49 -2.74 -15.22
CA SER A 2 32.77 -2.12 -14.09
C SER A 2 32.31 -3.21 -13.15
N GLU A 3 32.68 -3.11 -11.86
CA GLU A 3 32.33 -4.08 -10.84
C GLU A 3 31.01 -3.65 -10.18
N THR A 4 29.98 -4.51 -10.27
CA THR A 4 28.73 -4.33 -9.51
C THR A 4 28.78 -5.22 -8.27
N THR A 5 28.63 -4.61 -7.10
CA THR A 5 28.60 -5.28 -5.80
C THR A 5 27.20 -5.22 -5.22
N VAL A 6 26.70 -6.35 -4.73
CA VAL A 6 25.41 -6.46 -4.06
C VAL A 6 25.64 -6.91 -2.61
N LYS A 7 25.28 -6.04 -1.67
CA LYS A 7 25.28 -6.36 -0.24
C LYS A 7 23.85 -6.67 0.21
N ILE A 8 23.68 -7.80 0.87
CA ILE A 8 22.43 -8.16 1.55
C ILE A 8 22.48 -7.59 2.96
N LEU A 9 21.41 -6.88 3.34
CA LEU A 9 21.22 -6.32 4.68
C LEU A 9 20.13 -7.14 5.38
N HIS A 10 20.45 -7.68 6.54
CA HIS A 10 19.54 -8.50 7.35
C HIS A 10 18.74 -7.67 8.37
N SER A 11 18.95 -6.37 8.39
CA SER A 11 18.15 -5.36 9.07
C SER A 11 18.30 -4.03 8.32
N ILE A 12 17.25 -3.21 8.35
CA ILE A 12 17.31 -1.85 7.82
C ILE A 12 18.31 -0.97 8.62
N ASP A 13 18.61 -1.33 9.86
CA ASP A 13 19.58 -0.68 10.75
C ASP A 13 21.05 -0.81 10.25
N GLU A 14 21.30 -1.70 9.26
CA GLU A 14 22.64 -1.88 8.65
C GLU A 14 22.99 -0.83 7.59
N ILE A 15 22.10 0.11 7.33
CA ILE A 15 22.29 1.22 6.40
C ILE A 15 21.86 2.53 7.05
N ASP A 16 22.62 3.60 6.82
CA ASP A 16 22.28 4.92 7.35
C ASP A 16 20.92 5.40 6.84
N GLU A 17 20.13 6.00 7.74
CA GLU A 17 18.81 6.57 7.44
C GLU A 17 18.87 7.54 6.25
N SER A 18 19.88 8.42 6.20
CA SER A 18 20.05 9.39 5.11
C SER A 18 20.28 8.67 3.78
N THR A 19 21.21 7.70 3.75
CA THR A 19 21.54 6.93 2.53
C THR A 19 20.31 6.20 1.96
N TRP A 20 19.53 5.55 2.82
CA TRP A 20 18.28 4.90 2.40
C TRP A 20 17.24 5.89 1.91
N ASN A 21 17.00 6.95 2.69
CA ASN A 21 15.97 7.94 2.42
C ASN A 21 16.29 8.78 1.17
N ASP A 22 17.55 9.00 0.82
CA ASP A 22 17.93 9.66 -0.44
C ASP A 22 17.50 8.84 -1.64
N CYS A 23 17.69 7.52 -1.61
CA CYS A 23 17.17 6.62 -2.65
C CYS A 23 15.63 6.59 -2.67
N ALA A 24 14.97 6.54 -1.52
CA ALA A 24 13.52 6.49 -1.43
C ALA A 24 12.84 7.78 -1.93
N LYS A 25 13.48 8.94 -1.71
CA LYS A 25 12.98 10.26 -2.14
C LYS A 25 13.30 10.61 -3.59
N ALA A 26 14.24 9.91 -4.22
CA ALA A 26 14.64 10.17 -5.60
C ALA A 26 13.52 9.94 -6.62
N SER A 27 12.49 9.17 -6.26
CA SER A 27 11.30 8.92 -7.08
C SER A 27 10.05 9.53 -6.45
N PRO A 28 9.74 10.82 -6.72
CA PRO A 28 8.53 11.45 -6.18
C PRO A 28 7.23 10.83 -6.73
N PRO A 29 6.09 10.99 -6.05
CA PRO A 29 5.92 11.72 -4.77
C PRO A 29 6.46 10.96 -3.56
N TYR A 30 6.69 11.66 -2.44
CA TYR A 30 7.10 11.06 -1.17
C TYR A 30 6.14 9.96 -0.72
N ASN A 31 6.71 8.81 -0.35
CA ASN A 31 5.95 7.66 0.14
C ASN A 31 6.43 7.30 1.55
N PRO A 32 5.61 7.49 2.60
CA PRO A 32 6.00 7.30 3.99
C PRO A 32 6.38 5.84 4.32
N PHE A 33 5.85 4.87 3.59
CA PHE A 33 6.14 3.45 3.81
C PHE A 33 7.54 3.03 3.35
N LEU A 34 8.19 3.85 2.51
CA LEU A 34 9.56 3.64 2.07
C LEU A 34 10.59 4.37 2.97
N ASN A 35 10.12 5.18 3.92
CA ASN A 35 10.97 5.83 4.88
C ASN A 35 11.68 4.79 5.76
N HIS A 36 12.98 4.98 5.97
CA HIS A 36 13.80 4.14 6.85
C HIS A 36 13.14 3.92 8.22
N LYS A 37 12.58 4.97 8.82
CA LYS A 37 11.90 4.91 10.13
C LYS A 37 10.69 3.99 10.14
N PHE A 38 9.90 3.96 9.06
CA PHE A 38 8.76 3.06 8.95
C PHE A 38 9.21 1.60 8.93
N LEU A 39 10.22 1.27 8.10
CA LEU A 39 10.75 -0.08 8.01
C LEU A 39 11.43 -0.51 9.31
N LEU A 40 12.18 0.40 9.93
CA LEU A 40 12.81 0.17 11.23
C LEU A 40 11.77 -0.10 12.34
N ALA A 41 10.66 0.65 12.34
CA ALA A 41 9.58 0.41 13.30
C ALA A 41 8.96 -0.98 13.15
N LEU A 42 8.78 -1.49 11.91
CA LEU A 42 8.32 -2.86 11.66
C LEU A 42 9.28 -3.92 12.23
N GLU A 43 10.59 -3.71 12.06
CA GLU A 43 11.62 -4.64 12.55
C GLU A 43 11.78 -4.55 14.08
N LYS A 44 11.95 -3.35 14.64
CA LYS A 44 12.14 -3.15 16.09
C LYS A 44 10.95 -3.62 16.92
N SER A 45 9.74 -3.49 16.40
CA SER A 45 8.52 -3.98 17.05
C SER A 45 8.31 -5.50 16.91
N ASN A 46 9.20 -6.22 16.24
CA ASN A 46 9.02 -7.63 15.86
C ASN A 46 7.72 -7.91 15.06
N SER A 47 7.11 -6.89 14.43
CA SER A 47 6.03 -7.10 13.47
C SER A 47 6.57 -7.79 12.20
N VAL A 48 7.84 -7.51 11.87
CA VAL A 48 8.62 -8.11 10.79
C VAL A 48 9.85 -8.77 11.38
N SER A 49 9.93 -10.09 11.25
CA SER A 49 11.05 -10.90 11.75
C SER A 49 11.06 -12.29 11.06
N PRO A 50 12.12 -13.09 11.21
CA PRO A 50 12.13 -14.49 10.74
C PRO A 50 10.97 -15.31 11.31
N GLU A 51 10.60 -15.09 12.58
CA GLU A 51 9.53 -15.80 13.30
C GLU A 51 8.15 -15.49 12.73
N THR A 52 7.94 -14.24 12.24
CA THR A 52 6.70 -13.83 11.57
C THR A 52 6.70 -14.18 10.08
N GLY A 53 7.75 -14.87 9.60
CA GLY A 53 7.91 -15.28 8.21
C GLY A 53 8.25 -14.14 7.23
N TRP A 54 8.69 -13.00 7.75
CA TRP A 54 9.15 -11.83 7.03
C TRP A 54 10.60 -11.52 7.42
N GLN A 55 11.57 -12.33 6.99
CA GLN A 55 12.97 -12.09 7.30
C GLN A 55 13.51 -10.94 6.44
N PRO A 56 14.02 -9.84 7.02
CA PRO A 56 14.65 -8.76 6.26
C PRO A 56 15.81 -9.28 5.39
N PHE A 57 15.83 -8.84 4.15
CA PHE A 57 16.79 -9.29 3.13
C PHE A 57 17.05 -8.17 2.12
N HIS A 58 17.17 -6.92 2.61
CA HIS A 58 17.27 -5.74 1.77
C HIS A 58 18.56 -5.75 0.96
N LEU A 59 18.51 -5.18 -0.24
CA LEU A 59 19.69 -5.10 -1.08
C LEU A 59 20.23 -3.67 -1.10
N LYS A 60 21.55 -3.55 -0.95
CA LYS A 60 22.32 -2.35 -1.28
C LYS A 60 23.18 -2.68 -2.50
N VAL A 61 23.06 -1.90 -3.57
CA VAL A 61 23.73 -2.13 -4.84
C VAL A 61 24.68 -0.97 -5.14
N GLU A 62 25.93 -1.30 -5.41
CA GLU A 62 26.99 -0.35 -5.77
C GLU A 62 27.62 -0.76 -7.10
N LYS A 63 28.02 0.24 -7.91
CA LYS A 63 28.80 0.06 -9.14
C LYS A 63 30.08 0.89 -9.03
N ASN A 64 31.25 0.26 -9.13
CA ASN A 64 32.56 0.91 -8.93
C ASN A 64 32.65 1.65 -7.58
N ARG A 65 32.07 1.11 -6.50
CA ARG A 65 31.96 1.68 -5.14
C ARG A 65 31.03 2.90 -5.01
N GLU A 66 30.29 3.24 -6.06
CA GLU A 66 29.25 4.29 -6.00
C GLU A 66 27.88 3.65 -5.79
N LEU A 67 27.08 4.23 -4.91
CA LEU A 67 25.73 3.74 -4.63
C LEU A 67 24.83 3.92 -5.86
N ILE A 68 24.28 2.81 -6.34
CA ILE A 68 23.25 2.83 -7.39
C ILE A 68 21.87 2.94 -6.76
N GLY A 69 21.62 2.17 -5.69
CA GLY A 69 20.34 2.20 -5.02
C GLY A 69 20.17 1.05 -4.03
N VAL A 70 18.96 0.97 -3.50
CA VAL A 70 18.55 -0.05 -2.53
C VAL A 70 17.21 -0.68 -2.94
N VAL A 71 16.96 -1.90 -2.44
CA VAL A 71 15.70 -2.61 -2.69
C VAL A 71 15.16 -3.14 -1.36
N PRO A 72 13.97 -2.69 -0.90
CA PRO A 72 13.29 -3.30 0.23
C PRO A 72 12.90 -4.73 -0.15
N MET A 73 13.48 -5.71 0.50
CA MET A 73 13.28 -7.12 0.19
C MET A 73 13.21 -7.96 1.46
N TYR A 74 12.47 -9.06 1.38
CA TYR A 74 12.28 -10.01 2.47
C TYR A 74 12.39 -11.44 1.95
N LEU A 75 12.99 -12.31 2.74
CA LEU A 75 12.91 -13.76 2.54
C LEU A 75 11.67 -14.26 3.27
N LYS A 76 10.73 -14.84 2.52
CA LYS A 76 9.40 -15.21 2.99
C LYS A 76 9.25 -16.70 3.17
N SER A 77 8.74 -17.12 4.34
CA SER A 77 8.40 -18.51 4.62
C SER A 77 6.93 -18.87 4.32
N HIS A 78 6.09 -17.87 3.99
CA HIS A 78 4.67 -17.99 3.64
C HIS A 78 4.21 -16.75 2.86
N SER A 79 2.98 -16.73 2.32
CA SER A 79 2.43 -15.61 1.52
C SER A 79 1.47 -14.70 2.28
N GLN A 80 1.46 -14.71 3.62
CA GLN A 80 0.59 -13.84 4.41
C GLN A 80 1.12 -12.40 4.44
N GLY A 81 0.21 -11.44 4.42
CA GLY A 81 0.52 -10.01 4.56
C GLY A 81 1.02 -9.32 3.29
N GLU A 82 0.98 -9.97 2.13
CA GLU A 82 1.49 -9.44 0.85
C GLU A 82 0.42 -8.70 0.03
N TYR A 83 -0.85 -9.06 0.22
CA TYR A 83 -2.02 -8.53 -0.50
C TYR A 83 -2.03 -8.74 -2.03
N VAL A 84 -1.09 -9.50 -2.56
CA VAL A 84 -1.07 -10.05 -3.92
C VAL A 84 -0.97 -11.56 -3.75
N PHE A 85 -2.10 -12.25 -3.95
CA PHE A 85 -2.23 -13.65 -3.52
C PHE A 85 -1.64 -14.61 -4.55
N ASP A 86 -0.73 -15.47 -4.09
CA ASP A 86 -0.07 -16.52 -4.86
C ASP A 86 -0.24 -17.93 -4.23
N TYR A 87 -1.21 -18.08 -3.32
CA TYR A 87 -1.49 -19.37 -2.66
C TYR A 87 -1.77 -20.49 -3.67
N GLY A 88 -2.51 -20.19 -4.74
CA GLY A 88 -2.79 -21.14 -5.81
C GLY A 88 -1.52 -21.61 -6.54
N TRP A 89 -0.54 -20.72 -6.70
CA TRP A 89 0.75 -21.07 -7.30
C TRP A 89 1.58 -21.95 -6.37
N ALA A 90 1.63 -21.59 -5.08
CA ALA A 90 2.34 -22.37 -4.06
C ALA A 90 1.79 -23.79 -3.97
N ASP A 91 0.46 -23.94 -3.91
CA ASP A 91 -0.22 -25.22 -3.86
C ASP A 91 0.00 -26.04 -5.14
N ALA A 92 -0.10 -25.45 -6.32
CA ALA A 92 0.14 -26.12 -7.59
C ALA A 92 1.60 -26.62 -7.70
N TRP A 93 2.58 -25.79 -7.30
CA TRP A 93 3.98 -26.15 -7.33
C TRP A 93 4.31 -27.27 -6.34
N GLN A 94 3.76 -27.24 -5.12
CA GLN A 94 3.93 -28.29 -4.13
C GLN A 94 3.33 -29.63 -4.61
N ARG A 95 2.15 -29.59 -5.23
CA ARG A 95 1.55 -30.82 -5.83
C ARG A 95 2.38 -31.38 -6.98
N ALA A 96 3.12 -30.54 -7.70
CA ALA A 96 4.06 -30.98 -8.73
C ALA A 96 5.41 -31.50 -8.13
N GLY A 97 5.56 -31.56 -6.80
CA GLY A 97 6.78 -32.01 -6.13
C GLY A 97 7.84 -30.93 -5.91
N GLY A 98 7.54 -29.68 -6.24
CA GLY A 98 8.43 -28.55 -6.02
C GLY A 98 8.32 -27.96 -4.61
N ARG A 99 9.34 -27.19 -4.20
CA ARG A 99 9.34 -26.43 -2.95
C ARG A 99 9.15 -24.95 -3.26
N TYR A 100 8.02 -24.36 -2.85
CA TYR A 100 7.70 -22.95 -3.12
C TYR A 100 8.42 -21.99 -2.18
N TYR A 101 8.44 -22.30 -0.88
CA TYR A 101 9.10 -21.48 0.12
C TYR A 101 10.48 -22.02 0.49
N PRO A 102 11.46 -21.14 0.86
CA PRO A 102 11.33 -19.69 0.91
C PRO A 102 11.29 -19.05 -0.49
N LYS A 103 10.67 -17.87 -0.56
CA LYS A 103 10.65 -16.98 -1.75
C LYS A 103 11.15 -15.58 -1.39
N LEU A 104 11.57 -14.80 -2.37
CA LEU A 104 11.91 -13.40 -2.17
C LEU A 104 10.70 -12.50 -2.44
N GLN A 105 10.53 -11.47 -1.64
CA GLN A 105 9.43 -10.51 -1.73
C GLN A 105 9.92 -9.09 -1.59
N SER A 106 9.84 -8.28 -2.65
CA SER A 106 10.02 -6.84 -2.60
C SER A 106 8.65 -6.16 -2.50
N SER A 107 8.32 -5.72 -1.31
CA SER A 107 7.07 -5.04 -0.98
C SER A 107 7.23 -4.28 0.33
N ILE A 108 6.22 -3.50 0.68
CA ILE A 108 6.10 -2.99 2.05
C ILE A 108 5.27 -4.00 2.85
N PRO A 109 5.78 -4.54 3.96
CA PRO A 109 5.05 -5.52 4.75
C PRO A 109 3.68 -5.01 5.20
N PHE A 110 2.66 -5.84 5.06
CA PHE A 110 1.28 -5.56 5.47
C PHE A 110 0.65 -4.32 4.83
N THR A 111 1.22 -3.82 3.69
CA THR A 111 0.87 -2.51 3.14
C THR A 111 0.65 -2.58 1.62
N PRO A 112 -0.62 -2.69 1.16
CA PRO A 112 -0.95 -2.68 -0.27
C PRO A 112 -0.97 -1.25 -0.84
N ALA A 113 0.13 -0.52 -0.72
CA ALA A 113 0.28 0.84 -1.25
C ALA A 113 1.23 0.83 -2.46
N THR A 114 0.82 1.54 -3.50
CA THR A 114 1.65 1.71 -4.70
C THR A 114 2.86 2.60 -4.40
N GLY A 115 4.02 2.19 -4.88
CA GLY A 115 5.26 2.96 -4.77
C GLY A 115 6.45 2.22 -5.34
N PRO A 116 7.58 2.89 -5.55
CA PRO A 116 8.78 2.27 -6.11
C PRO A 116 9.26 1.11 -5.24
N ARG A 117 9.78 0.07 -5.91
CA ARG A 117 10.44 -1.09 -5.25
C ARG A 117 11.92 -1.13 -5.56
N LEU A 118 12.31 -0.52 -6.65
CA LEU A 118 13.69 -0.32 -7.08
C LEU A 118 14.04 1.14 -6.78
N LEU A 119 14.68 1.37 -5.62
CA LEU A 119 14.97 2.70 -5.10
C LEU A 119 16.36 3.13 -5.60
N ALA A 120 16.44 3.60 -6.83
CA ALA A 120 17.68 4.11 -7.40
C ALA A 120 17.95 5.54 -6.94
N LEU A 121 19.20 5.86 -6.56
CA LEU A 121 19.63 7.21 -6.21
C LEU A 121 19.46 8.20 -7.38
N VAL A 122 19.66 7.71 -8.60
CA VAL A 122 19.29 8.39 -9.84
C VAL A 122 18.34 7.48 -10.61
N PRO A 123 17.01 7.74 -10.62
CA PRO A 123 15.98 6.82 -11.14
C PRO A 123 15.89 6.88 -12.69
N ASN A 124 16.94 6.45 -13.37
CA ASN A 124 16.98 6.25 -14.81
C ASN A 124 16.91 4.77 -15.18
N GLU A 125 16.69 4.48 -16.46
CA GLU A 125 16.58 3.12 -17.00
C GLU A 125 17.81 2.25 -16.68
N GLU A 126 19.03 2.79 -16.86
CA GLU A 126 20.28 2.05 -16.60
C GLU A 126 20.34 1.57 -15.15
N ASN A 127 20.11 2.47 -14.20
CA ASN A 127 20.18 2.15 -12.77
C ASN A 127 19.06 1.21 -12.33
N ILE A 128 17.84 1.37 -12.87
CA ILE A 128 16.74 0.43 -12.61
C ILE A 128 17.08 -0.97 -13.12
N ASN A 129 17.66 -1.08 -14.32
CA ASN A 129 18.08 -2.38 -14.87
C ASN A 129 19.22 -3.01 -14.04
N ILE A 130 20.19 -2.22 -13.55
CA ILE A 130 21.22 -2.72 -12.63
C ILE A 130 20.58 -3.29 -11.34
N LEU A 131 19.57 -2.62 -10.76
CA LEU A 131 18.87 -3.12 -9.60
C LEU A 131 18.06 -4.40 -9.90
N LEU A 132 17.44 -4.50 -11.08
CA LEU A 132 16.74 -5.72 -11.51
C LEU A 132 17.70 -6.90 -11.68
N ASP A 133 18.84 -6.67 -12.33
CA ASP A 133 19.88 -7.70 -12.52
C ASP A 133 20.44 -8.17 -11.17
N ALA A 134 20.67 -7.24 -10.24
CA ALA A 134 21.08 -7.55 -8.88
C ALA A 134 20.04 -8.44 -8.16
N CYS A 135 18.76 -8.11 -8.28
CA CYS A 135 17.66 -8.91 -7.72
C CYS A 135 17.62 -10.32 -8.32
N ILE A 136 17.71 -10.45 -9.63
CA ILE A 136 17.74 -11.75 -10.33
C ILE A 136 18.97 -12.57 -9.88
N GLY A 137 20.15 -11.93 -9.84
CA GLY A 137 21.39 -12.57 -9.41
C GLY A 137 21.31 -13.10 -7.97
N VAL A 138 20.67 -12.34 -7.06
CA VAL A 138 20.43 -12.79 -5.67
C VAL A 138 19.43 -13.94 -5.65
N ALA A 139 18.34 -13.88 -6.40
CA ALA A 139 17.33 -14.94 -6.46
C ALA A 139 17.95 -16.28 -6.95
N GLN A 140 18.79 -16.20 -7.98
CA GLN A 140 19.51 -17.35 -8.51
C GLN A 140 20.53 -17.92 -7.51
N LYS A 141 21.32 -17.06 -6.86
CA LYS A 141 22.34 -17.45 -5.88
C LYS A 141 21.74 -18.08 -4.63
N THR A 142 20.59 -17.59 -4.18
CA THR A 142 19.86 -18.13 -3.02
C THR A 142 18.99 -19.33 -3.37
N GLN A 143 18.88 -19.68 -4.65
CA GLN A 143 18.10 -20.81 -5.15
C GLN A 143 16.63 -20.80 -4.69
N VAL A 144 16.03 -19.60 -4.57
CA VAL A 144 14.60 -19.49 -4.25
C VAL A 144 13.73 -19.88 -5.44
N SER A 145 12.51 -20.34 -5.17
CA SER A 145 11.55 -20.71 -6.21
C SER A 145 11.11 -19.54 -7.07
N SER A 146 10.98 -18.37 -6.43
CA SER A 146 10.41 -17.18 -7.04
C SER A 146 10.82 -15.90 -6.30
N MET A 147 10.64 -14.77 -6.99
CA MET A 147 10.76 -13.44 -6.44
C MET A 147 9.59 -12.59 -6.94
N HIS A 148 8.98 -11.85 -6.03
CA HIS A 148 7.81 -11.04 -6.30
C HIS A 148 8.07 -9.58 -5.93
N MET A 149 7.68 -8.65 -6.82
CA MET A 149 7.68 -7.21 -6.57
C MET A 149 6.24 -6.72 -6.72
N THR A 150 5.61 -6.31 -5.62
CA THR A 150 4.17 -6.01 -5.61
C THR A 150 3.91 -4.51 -5.45
N PHE A 151 2.82 -4.03 -6.06
CA PHE A 151 2.39 -2.62 -6.02
C PHE A 151 3.47 -1.64 -6.51
N MET A 152 4.15 -1.99 -7.60
CA MET A 152 5.15 -1.11 -8.22
C MET A 152 4.48 -0.03 -9.10
N PRO A 153 5.17 1.11 -9.35
CA PRO A 153 4.74 2.03 -10.39
C PRO A 153 4.90 1.42 -11.78
N LYS A 154 4.05 1.86 -12.71
CA LYS A 154 3.98 1.26 -14.05
C LYS A 154 5.31 1.26 -14.79
N ASN A 155 6.10 2.34 -14.71
CA ASN A 155 7.41 2.41 -15.36
C ASN A 155 8.39 1.34 -14.85
N GLN A 156 8.46 1.09 -13.53
CA GLN A 156 9.30 0.01 -13.00
C GLN A 156 8.77 -1.38 -13.37
N TRP A 157 7.44 -1.54 -13.46
CA TRP A 157 6.82 -2.76 -13.92
C TRP A 157 7.12 -3.05 -15.41
N ASP A 158 7.13 -2.01 -16.26
CA ASP A 158 7.52 -2.14 -17.66
C ASP A 158 8.98 -2.60 -17.81
N TYR A 159 9.93 -2.04 -17.03
CA TYR A 159 11.33 -2.50 -17.01
C TYR A 159 11.47 -3.93 -16.48
N ALA A 160 10.73 -4.29 -15.43
CA ALA A 160 10.75 -5.65 -14.91
C ALA A 160 10.25 -6.67 -15.94
N ASN A 161 9.21 -6.33 -16.73
CA ASN A 161 8.71 -7.16 -17.80
C ASN A 161 9.78 -7.36 -18.91
N GLN A 162 10.47 -6.30 -19.30
CA GLN A 162 11.59 -6.36 -20.27
C GLN A 162 12.75 -7.22 -19.76
N SER A 163 12.95 -7.26 -18.43
CA SER A 163 13.96 -8.11 -17.77
C SER A 163 13.47 -9.55 -17.52
N GLY A 164 12.34 -9.95 -18.11
CA GLY A 164 11.81 -11.32 -18.09
C GLY A 164 10.97 -11.70 -16.87
N PHE A 165 10.53 -10.75 -16.07
CA PHE A 165 9.48 -10.98 -15.07
C PHE A 165 8.13 -11.19 -15.75
N LEU A 166 7.26 -11.96 -15.09
CA LEU A 166 5.86 -12.08 -15.48
C LEU A 166 5.06 -10.91 -14.93
N SER A 167 4.23 -10.35 -15.77
CA SER A 167 3.44 -9.14 -15.47
C SER A 167 2.08 -9.51 -14.90
N ARG A 168 1.73 -8.96 -13.73
CA ARG A 168 0.42 -9.10 -13.11
C ARG A 168 -0.22 -7.73 -12.94
N ILE A 169 -1.51 -7.63 -13.23
CA ILE A 169 -2.35 -6.46 -12.95
C ILE A 169 -3.44 -6.90 -11.98
N ASP A 170 -3.74 -6.04 -11.01
CA ASP A 170 -4.87 -6.13 -10.10
C ASP A 170 -5.50 -4.74 -9.96
N GLN A 171 -6.53 -4.57 -9.15
CA GLN A 171 -7.21 -3.29 -8.98
C GLN A 171 -7.31 -2.87 -7.52
N GLN A 172 -7.26 -1.56 -7.32
CA GLN A 172 -7.59 -0.87 -6.08
C GLN A 172 -8.62 0.23 -6.34
N PHE A 173 -9.02 0.95 -5.30
CA PHE A 173 -10.00 2.02 -5.41
C PHE A 173 -9.40 3.31 -4.84
N HIS A 174 -9.26 4.32 -5.71
CA HIS A 174 -8.71 5.62 -5.34
C HIS A 174 -9.75 6.72 -5.54
N TRP A 175 -9.83 7.65 -4.60
CA TRP A 175 -10.53 8.90 -4.78
C TRP A 175 -9.54 9.96 -5.29
N HIS A 176 -9.97 10.75 -6.27
CA HIS A 176 -9.17 11.79 -6.91
C HIS A 176 -9.72 13.17 -6.60
N ASN A 177 -8.84 14.10 -6.21
CA ASN A 177 -9.17 15.48 -5.93
C ASN A 177 -9.08 16.30 -7.22
N ALA A 178 -10.23 16.75 -7.73
CA ALA A 178 -10.29 17.62 -8.90
C ALA A 178 -10.21 19.13 -8.53
N GLY A 179 -9.52 19.45 -7.44
CA GLY A 179 -9.40 20.83 -6.95
C GLY A 179 -10.63 21.29 -6.17
N TYR A 180 -11.34 20.37 -5.55
CA TYR A 180 -12.50 20.67 -4.72
C TYR A 180 -12.13 21.56 -3.54
N GLN A 181 -13.00 22.55 -3.26
CA GLN A 181 -12.83 23.46 -2.13
C GLN A 181 -13.40 22.87 -0.83
N ASP A 182 -14.42 22.01 -0.97
CA ASP A 182 -15.11 21.33 0.12
C ASP A 182 -15.79 20.04 -0.36
N PHE A 183 -16.33 19.29 0.58
CA PHE A 183 -17.03 18.05 0.29
C PHE A 183 -18.32 18.24 -0.52
N ASP A 184 -19.01 19.36 -0.38
CA ASP A 184 -20.24 19.66 -1.13
C ASP A 184 -19.93 19.90 -2.61
N GLN A 185 -18.80 20.51 -2.93
CA GLN A 185 -18.33 20.63 -4.31
C GLN A 185 -17.99 19.26 -4.91
N PHE A 186 -17.30 18.40 -4.19
CA PHE A 186 -17.12 17.00 -4.63
C PHE A 186 -18.46 16.31 -4.87
N LEU A 187 -19.43 16.46 -3.95
CA LEU A 187 -20.75 15.90 -4.13
C LEU A 187 -21.47 16.41 -5.38
N SER A 188 -21.17 17.64 -5.86
CA SER A 188 -21.80 18.20 -7.05
C SER A 188 -21.50 17.42 -8.32
N ASP A 189 -20.37 16.73 -8.39
CA ASP A 189 -19.98 15.88 -9.51
C ASP A 189 -20.67 14.52 -9.50
N LEU A 190 -21.32 14.15 -8.39
CA LEU A 190 -22.04 12.88 -8.29
C LEU A 190 -23.47 13.00 -8.82
N ALA A 191 -24.01 11.89 -9.33
CA ALA A 191 -25.42 11.76 -9.69
C ALA A 191 -26.33 12.09 -8.49
N SER A 192 -27.44 12.82 -8.71
CA SER A 192 -28.31 13.38 -7.67
C SER A 192 -28.74 12.38 -6.60
N LYS A 193 -29.08 11.14 -6.98
CA LYS A 193 -29.45 10.07 -6.05
C LYS A 193 -28.27 9.68 -5.13
N LYS A 194 -27.05 9.61 -5.69
CA LYS A 194 -25.84 9.25 -4.95
C LYS A 194 -25.48 10.36 -3.96
N ARG A 195 -25.50 11.61 -4.37
CA ARG A 195 -25.28 12.79 -3.52
C ARG A 195 -26.21 12.79 -2.30
N LYS A 196 -27.52 12.56 -2.51
CA LYS A 196 -28.51 12.48 -1.41
C LYS A 196 -28.18 11.33 -0.44
N ASN A 197 -27.74 10.20 -0.97
CA ASN A 197 -27.38 9.05 -0.13
C ASN A 197 -26.15 9.34 0.74
N LEU A 198 -25.09 9.90 0.18
CA LEU A 198 -23.88 10.23 0.92
C LEU A 198 -24.15 11.26 2.03
N LYS A 199 -24.93 12.32 1.75
CA LYS A 199 -25.34 13.28 2.78
C LYS A 199 -26.11 12.63 3.91
N ARG A 200 -27.00 11.68 3.60
CA ARG A 200 -27.72 10.91 4.62
C ARG A 200 -26.78 9.99 5.41
N GLU A 201 -25.87 9.27 4.75
CA GLU A 201 -24.91 8.40 5.41
C GLU A 201 -24.05 9.17 6.43
N ARG A 202 -23.51 10.32 6.05
CA ARG A 202 -22.73 11.20 6.94
C ARG A 202 -23.53 11.67 8.16
N ARG A 203 -24.76 12.18 7.92
CA ARG A 203 -25.63 12.60 9.01
C ARG A 203 -25.98 11.46 9.97
N ASP A 204 -26.32 10.29 9.42
CA ASP A 204 -26.75 9.13 10.23
C ASP A 204 -25.55 8.49 10.98
N ALA A 205 -24.33 8.57 10.41
CA ALA A 205 -23.09 8.08 11.04
C ALA A 205 -22.74 8.88 12.32
N LEU A 206 -23.01 10.18 12.33
CA LEU A 206 -22.74 11.07 13.45
C LEU A 206 -23.95 11.25 14.39
N ALA A 207 -25.01 10.46 14.18
CA ALA A 207 -26.12 10.42 15.12
C ALA A 207 -25.65 9.90 16.50
N ASN A 208 -26.51 10.05 17.52
CA ASN A 208 -26.26 9.58 18.89
C ASN A 208 -25.05 10.23 19.59
N GLY A 209 -24.73 11.47 19.25
CA GLY A 209 -23.66 12.23 19.90
C GLY A 209 -22.25 11.78 19.52
N ILE A 210 -22.08 11.15 18.36
CA ILE A 210 -20.77 10.76 17.85
C ILE A 210 -20.07 11.99 17.27
N THR A 211 -18.82 12.20 17.67
CA THR A 211 -17.93 13.25 17.18
C THR A 211 -16.67 12.65 16.57
N ILE A 212 -16.04 13.39 15.65
CA ILE A 212 -14.80 12.96 14.98
C ILE A 212 -13.64 13.86 15.41
N GLU A 213 -12.51 13.23 15.68
CA GLU A 213 -11.24 13.90 15.97
C GLU A 213 -10.16 13.45 14.97
N TRP A 214 -9.36 14.38 14.49
CA TRP A 214 -8.16 14.14 13.71
C TRP A 214 -6.93 14.35 14.59
N ALA A 215 -6.11 13.33 14.74
CA ALA A 215 -4.84 13.41 15.46
C ALA A 215 -3.68 13.18 14.46
N THR A 216 -2.79 14.16 14.37
CA THR A 216 -1.59 14.15 13.52
C THR A 216 -0.51 14.98 14.21
N GLY A 217 0.77 14.77 13.89
CA GLY A 217 1.89 15.52 14.47
C GLY A 217 1.87 15.48 15.99
N ASP A 218 2.05 16.63 16.61
CA ASP A 218 2.11 16.79 18.09
C ASP A 218 0.79 16.44 18.81
N LEU A 219 -0.31 16.29 18.09
CA LEU A 219 -1.60 15.86 18.68
C LEU A 219 -1.64 14.36 18.97
N LEU A 220 -0.77 13.57 18.32
CA LEU A 220 -0.69 12.13 18.57
C LEU A 220 -0.11 11.85 19.96
N ASN A 221 -0.71 10.92 20.67
CA ASN A 221 -0.24 10.51 22.00
C ASN A 221 -0.54 9.02 22.26
N GLU A 222 0.03 8.47 23.34
CA GLU A 222 -0.09 7.05 23.66
C GLU A 222 -1.54 6.63 23.97
N GLN A 223 -2.40 7.51 24.47
CA GLN A 223 -3.83 7.19 24.70
C GLN A 223 -4.57 6.94 23.39
N HIS A 224 -4.22 7.69 22.32
CA HIS A 224 -4.75 7.46 20.98
C HIS A 224 -4.32 6.07 20.47
N TRP A 225 -3.06 5.70 20.69
CA TRP A 225 -2.54 4.40 20.28
C TRP A 225 -3.13 3.23 21.07
N ASP A 226 -3.36 3.40 22.37
CA ASP A 226 -4.04 2.39 23.19
C ASP A 226 -5.45 2.13 22.68
N ALA A 227 -6.22 3.19 22.44
CA ALA A 227 -7.56 3.09 21.90
C ALA A 227 -7.58 2.43 20.52
N PHE A 228 -6.73 2.93 19.61
CA PHE A 228 -6.66 2.40 18.25
C PHE A 228 -6.19 0.95 18.20
N TYR A 229 -5.18 0.58 18.99
CA TYR A 229 -4.70 -0.80 19.05
C TYR A 229 -5.77 -1.76 19.56
N HIS A 230 -6.56 -1.33 20.54
CA HIS A 230 -7.71 -2.12 21.00
C HIS A 230 -8.71 -2.38 19.87
N PHE A 231 -9.06 -1.37 19.06
CA PHE A 231 -9.94 -1.52 17.91
C PHE A 231 -9.32 -2.42 16.82
N TYR A 232 -8.02 -2.27 16.57
CA TYR A 232 -7.28 -3.05 15.58
C TYR A 232 -7.28 -4.54 15.91
N VAL A 233 -6.97 -4.88 17.18
CA VAL A 233 -6.96 -6.27 17.65
C VAL A 233 -8.36 -6.89 17.62
N ASP A 234 -9.38 -6.18 18.12
CA ASP A 234 -10.75 -6.67 18.13
C ASP A 234 -11.29 -6.91 16.72
N THR A 235 -11.04 -5.99 15.80
CA THR A 235 -11.45 -6.15 14.39
C THR A 235 -10.66 -7.26 13.69
N GLY A 236 -9.37 -7.38 13.98
CA GLY A 236 -8.51 -8.46 13.47
C GLY A 236 -9.00 -9.84 13.90
N ALA A 237 -9.28 -10.00 15.20
CA ALA A 237 -9.78 -11.25 15.78
C ALA A 237 -11.12 -11.70 15.16
N ARG A 238 -12.00 -10.74 14.84
CA ARG A 238 -13.30 -11.03 14.20
C ARG A 238 -13.20 -11.38 12.72
N LYS A 239 -12.18 -10.91 11.99
CA LYS A 239 -12.11 -11.03 10.52
C LYS A 239 -10.98 -11.90 10.01
N TRP A 240 -9.79 -11.79 10.56
CA TRP A 240 -8.55 -12.26 9.93
C TRP A 240 -7.67 -13.15 10.82
N GLY A 241 -8.05 -13.38 12.07
CA GLY A 241 -7.23 -14.09 13.04
C GLY A 241 -6.24 -13.18 13.77
N THR A 242 -4.96 -13.51 13.79
CA THR A 242 -3.95 -12.74 14.55
C THR A 242 -3.55 -11.45 13.80
N PRO A 243 -3.61 -10.29 14.48
CA PRO A 243 -3.08 -9.03 13.93
C PRO A 243 -1.59 -9.11 13.61
N TYR A 244 -1.18 -8.49 12.50
CA TYR A 244 0.24 -8.49 12.07
C TYR A 244 1.10 -7.49 12.85
N LEU A 245 0.54 -6.33 13.22
CA LEU A 245 1.26 -5.23 13.85
C LEU A 245 1.12 -5.32 15.37
N THR A 246 2.22 -5.11 16.09
CA THR A 246 2.25 -5.08 17.55
C THR A 246 1.88 -3.70 18.09
N ARG A 247 1.56 -3.59 19.39
CA ARG A 247 1.29 -2.28 20.02
C ARG A 247 2.50 -1.36 19.95
N GLU A 248 3.71 -1.92 20.07
CA GLU A 248 4.97 -1.19 20.00
C GLU A 248 5.19 -0.52 18.64
N PHE A 249 4.80 -1.17 17.54
CA PHE A 249 4.87 -0.56 16.22
C PHE A 249 4.18 0.80 16.16
N PHE A 250 2.99 0.92 16.74
CA PHE A 250 2.23 2.19 16.75
C PHE A 250 2.91 3.27 17.58
N SER A 251 3.51 2.93 18.74
CA SER A 251 4.32 3.87 19.51
C SER A 251 5.54 4.36 18.72
N LEU A 252 6.26 3.44 18.07
CA LEU A 252 7.47 3.77 17.32
C LEU A 252 7.18 4.72 16.15
N ILE A 253 6.15 4.46 15.35
CA ILE A 253 5.79 5.37 14.24
C ILE A 253 5.29 6.71 14.76
N GLY A 254 4.52 6.73 15.84
CA GLY A 254 4.04 7.97 16.48
C GLY A 254 5.16 8.84 17.03
N GLN A 255 6.25 8.24 17.51
CA GLN A 255 7.43 8.96 18.02
C GLN A 255 8.39 9.43 16.92
N THR A 256 8.52 8.66 15.84
CA THR A 256 9.58 8.89 14.84
C THR A 256 9.11 9.56 13.56
N MET A 257 7.80 9.47 13.23
CA MET A 257 7.22 10.03 12.02
C MET A 257 5.77 10.55 12.20
N PRO A 258 5.49 11.33 13.27
CA PRO A 258 4.13 11.76 13.62
C PRO A 258 3.48 12.63 12.52
N GLU A 259 4.26 13.40 11.77
CA GLU A 259 3.76 14.26 10.69
C GLU A 259 3.26 13.45 9.47
N ASP A 260 3.73 12.23 9.31
CA ASP A 260 3.29 11.31 8.24
C ASP A 260 2.02 10.52 8.61
N ILE A 261 1.41 10.79 9.78
CA ILE A 261 0.27 10.03 10.29
C ILE A 261 -0.96 10.91 10.43
N LEU A 262 -2.10 10.37 10.00
CA LEU A 262 -3.42 10.86 10.32
C LEU A 262 -4.21 9.74 10.99
N LEU A 263 -4.49 9.86 12.28
CA LEU A 263 -5.40 8.99 13.00
C LEU A 263 -6.76 9.69 13.13
N ILE A 264 -7.77 9.10 12.47
CA ILE A 264 -9.15 9.58 12.52
C ILE A 264 -9.88 8.76 13.59
N LEU A 265 -10.35 9.42 14.64
CA LEU A 265 -10.99 8.79 15.79
C LEU A 265 -12.43 9.25 15.93
N ALA A 266 -13.33 8.30 16.24
CA ALA A 266 -14.71 8.59 16.59
C ALA A 266 -14.89 8.47 18.11
N LYS A 267 -15.55 9.47 18.71
CA LYS A 267 -15.90 9.52 20.13
C LYS A 267 -17.40 9.50 20.34
N ARG A 268 -17.83 8.86 21.41
CA ARG A 268 -19.18 8.96 21.98
C ARG A 268 -19.07 9.02 23.50
N GLU A 269 -19.72 10.02 24.12
CA GLU A 269 -19.65 10.22 25.58
C GLU A 269 -18.18 10.24 26.11
N ASP A 270 -17.31 11.02 25.42
CA ASP A 270 -15.88 11.17 25.73
C ASP A 270 -15.04 9.88 25.63
N LYS A 271 -15.60 8.77 25.13
CA LYS A 271 -14.86 7.53 24.87
C LYS A 271 -14.59 7.35 23.39
N TYR A 272 -13.39 6.92 23.05
CA TYR A 272 -13.05 6.48 21.72
C TYR A 272 -13.77 5.14 21.43
N ILE A 273 -14.51 5.08 20.32
CA ILE A 273 -15.33 3.92 19.93
C ILE A 273 -14.89 3.29 18.60
N ALA A 274 -14.20 4.06 17.77
CA ALA A 274 -13.69 3.59 16.47
C ALA A 274 -12.52 4.45 16.00
N GLY A 275 -11.73 3.93 15.06
CA GLY A 275 -10.64 4.70 14.46
C GLY A 275 -10.15 4.14 13.13
N ALA A 276 -9.56 5.02 12.33
CA ALA A 276 -8.86 4.67 11.10
C ALA A 276 -7.47 5.30 11.07
N LEU A 277 -6.46 4.46 10.85
CA LEU A 277 -5.09 4.87 10.64
C LEU A 277 -4.87 5.16 9.16
N ASN A 278 -4.35 6.34 8.87
CA ASN A 278 -3.93 6.75 7.52
C ASN A 278 -2.49 7.26 7.59
N PHE A 279 -1.80 7.20 6.43
CA PHE A 279 -0.48 7.81 6.28
C PHE A 279 -0.52 8.91 5.22
N ILE A 280 0.20 9.99 5.49
CA ILE A 280 0.28 11.17 4.64
C ILE A 280 1.54 11.06 3.77
N GLY A 281 1.38 10.94 2.47
CA GLY A 281 2.46 11.03 1.49
C GLY A 281 2.58 12.42 0.89
N GLY A 282 3.42 12.58 -0.13
CA GLY A 282 3.64 13.88 -0.77
C GLY A 282 2.38 14.48 -1.40
N ASP A 283 1.53 13.64 -2.01
CA ASP A 283 0.28 14.07 -2.64
C ASP A 283 -0.88 13.10 -2.39
N THR A 284 -0.67 12.10 -1.54
CA THR A 284 -1.58 10.98 -1.36
C THR A 284 -1.85 10.71 0.12
N LEU A 285 -3.11 10.51 0.48
CA LEU A 285 -3.50 9.94 1.76
C LEU A 285 -3.74 8.44 1.61
N PHE A 286 -3.00 7.65 2.36
CA PHE A 286 -3.08 6.18 2.34
C PHE A 286 -3.90 5.67 3.51
N GLY A 287 -5.15 5.27 3.28
CA GLY A 287 -5.97 4.58 4.28
C GLY A 287 -5.45 3.17 4.55
N ARG A 288 -5.23 2.83 5.83
CA ARG A 288 -4.61 1.55 6.19
C ARG A 288 -5.49 0.66 7.05
N ASN A 289 -5.56 0.91 8.31
CA ASN A 289 -6.21 0.03 9.26
C ASN A 289 -7.45 0.70 9.86
N TRP A 290 -8.51 -0.07 10.03
CA TRP A 290 -9.75 0.34 10.66
C TRP A 290 -10.08 -0.61 11.80
N GLY A 291 -10.66 -0.06 12.86
CA GLY A 291 -11.28 -0.86 13.91
C GLY A 291 -12.35 -0.11 14.68
N CYS A 292 -13.23 -0.85 15.36
CA CYS A 292 -14.27 -0.30 16.21
C CYS A 292 -14.68 -1.30 17.30
N ILE A 293 -15.14 -0.79 18.41
CA ILE A 293 -15.72 -1.57 19.53
C ILE A 293 -17.24 -1.41 19.64
N GLU A 294 -17.80 -0.44 18.94
CA GLU A 294 -19.24 -0.24 18.84
C GLU A 294 -19.68 -0.28 17.37
N ASP A 295 -20.81 -0.92 17.08
CA ASP A 295 -21.38 -0.97 15.73
C ASP A 295 -22.41 0.14 15.56
N HIS A 296 -22.06 1.13 14.76
CA HIS A 296 -22.92 2.24 14.37
C HIS A 296 -23.09 2.29 12.86
N ARG A 297 -24.32 2.46 12.43
CA ARG A 297 -24.65 2.49 11.00
C ARG A 297 -23.83 3.57 10.28
N PHE A 298 -23.14 3.18 9.21
CA PHE A 298 -22.30 4.04 8.36
C PHE A 298 -21.06 4.64 9.03
N LEU A 299 -20.78 4.39 10.31
CA LEU A 299 -19.60 4.94 10.99
C LEU A 299 -18.29 4.54 10.30
N HIS A 300 -18.19 3.29 9.83
CA HIS A 300 -17.05 2.84 9.01
C HIS A 300 -16.84 3.72 7.78
N PHE A 301 -17.91 4.10 7.08
CA PHE A 301 -17.81 4.93 5.89
C PHE A 301 -17.43 6.38 6.21
N GLU A 302 -17.98 6.91 7.29
CA GLU A 302 -17.63 8.26 7.75
C GLU A 302 -16.13 8.32 8.07
N VAL A 303 -15.64 7.42 8.92
CA VAL A 303 -14.26 7.48 9.43
C VAL A 303 -13.23 7.09 8.37
N CYS A 304 -13.50 6.05 7.53
CA CYS A 304 -12.52 5.55 6.57
C CYS A 304 -12.52 6.27 5.22
N TYR A 305 -13.66 6.85 4.80
CA TYR A 305 -13.79 7.42 3.46
C TYR A 305 -14.11 8.90 3.46
N TYR A 306 -15.16 9.33 4.17
CA TYR A 306 -15.58 10.73 4.08
C TYR A 306 -14.61 11.67 4.79
N GLN A 307 -14.14 11.29 5.97
CA GLN A 307 -13.13 12.06 6.69
C GLN A 307 -11.78 12.08 5.98
N ALA A 308 -11.42 10.98 5.30
CA ALA A 308 -10.21 10.94 4.47
C ALA A 308 -10.31 11.89 3.26
N ILE A 309 -11.49 11.98 2.62
CA ILE A 309 -11.77 12.95 1.54
C ILE A 309 -11.72 14.39 2.08
N ASP A 310 -12.38 14.65 3.22
CA ASP A 310 -12.34 15.99 3.85
C ASP A 310 -10.90 16.43 4.15
N PHE A 311 -10.10 15.51 4.71
CA PHE A 311 -8.68 15.78 4.99
C PHE A 311 -7.89 16.06 3.70
N ALA A 312 -8.08 15.23 2.68
CA ALA A 312 -7.38 15.39 1.40
C ALA A 312 -7.74 16.72 0.71
N ILE A 313 -9.00 17.13 0.74
CA ILE A 313 -9.44 18.43 0.23
C ILE A 313 -8.78 19.56 1.02
N LYS A 314 -8.87 19.53 2.35
CA LYS A 314 -8.32 20.56 3.24
C LYS A 314 -6.82 20.76 3.09
N HIS A 315 -6.07 19.67 2.84
CA HIS A 315 -4.61 19.68 2.71
C HIS A 315 -4.12 19.64 1.27
N ASN A 316 -5.02 19.83 0.27
CA ASN A 316 -4.69 19.82 -1.14
C ASN A 316 -3.97 18.56 -1.62
N LEU A 317 -4.29 17.40 -1.02
CA LEU A 317 -3.77 16.11 -1.51
C LEU A 317 -4.50 15.72 -2.79
N LYS A 318 -3.78 15.13 -3.74
CA LYS A 318 -4.33 14.75 -5.06
C LYS A 318 -5.25 13.55 -4.99
N LYS A 319 -4.98 12.61 -4.07
CA LYS A 319 -5.74 11.36 -4.01
C LYS A 319 -5.81 10.75 -2.61
N VAL A 320 -6.81 9.87 -2.44
CA VAL A 320 -6.93 8.98 -1.30
C VAL A 320 -6.91 7.54 -1.80
N GLU A 321 -5.94 6.74 -1.33
CA GLU A 321 -5.88 5.30 -1.55
C GLU A 321 -6.54 4.57 -0.38
N ALA A 322 -7.67 3.89 -0.63
CA ALA A 322 -8.46 3.26 0.42
C ALA A 322 -8.21 1.74 0.57
N GLY A 323 -7.08 1.24 0.06
CA GLY A 323 -6.71 -0.19 0.11
C GLY A 323 -7.40 -1.05 -0.95
N ALA A 324 -7.05 -2.35 -0.97
CA ALA A 324 -7.31 -3.26 -2.08
C ALA A 324 -8.75 -3.76 -2.23
N GLN A 325 -9.57 -3.80 -1.18
CA GLN A 325 -10.85 -4.50 -1.23
C GLN A 325 -12.07 -3.57 -1.07
N GLY A 326 -13.20 -3.96 -1.66
CA GLY A 326 -14.51 -3.40 -1.35
C GLY A 326 -15.14 -2.54 -2.45
N SER A 327 -15.97 -3.16 -3.29
CA SER A 327 -16.79 -2.47 -4.32
C SER A 327 -17.72 -1.37 -3.77
N HIS A 328 -18.02 -1.39 -2.45
CA HIS A 328 -18.80 -0.34 -1.78
C HIS A 328 -18.10 1.04 -1.82
N LYS A 329 -16.78 1.10 -2.06
CA LYS A 329 -16.00 2.33 -2.24
C LYS A 329 -16.44 3.10 -3.50
N VAL A 330 -16.77 2.37 -4.57
CA VAL A 330 -17.24 2.96 -5.82
C VAL A 330 -18.45 3.87 -5.60
N ALA A 331 -19.43 3.42 -4.81
CA ALA A 331 -20.62 4.22 -4.51
C ALA A 331 -20.30 5.55 -3.80
N ARG A 332 -19.07 5.72 -3.30
CA ARG A 332 -18.55 6.88 -2.54
C ARG A 332 -17.54 7.71 -3.32
N GLY A 333 -17.48 7.49 -4.65
CA GLY A 333 -16.63 8.28 -5.54
C GLY A 333 -15.18 7.79 -5.68
N TYR A 334 -14.86 6.62 -5.14
CA TYR A 334 -13.57 5.98 -5.41
C TYR A 334 -13.64 5.23 -6.74
N LEU A 335 -12.70 5.49 -7.62
CA LEU A 335 -12.62 4.87 -8.94
C LEU A 335 -11.66 3.68 -8.93
N PRO A 336 -11.88 2.65 -9.75
CA PRO A 336 -10.93 1.57 -9.91
C PRO A 336 -9.62 2.10 -10.50
N GLN A 337 -8.51 1.60 -9.98
CA GLN A 337 -7.16 1.95 -10.40
C GLN A 337 -6.36 0.67 -10.55
N ALA A 338 -5.75 0.46 -11.72
CA ALA A 338 -4.84 -0.66 -11.93
C ALA A 338 -3.63 -0.58 -10.99
N THR A 339 -3.26 -1.71 -10.42
CA THR A 339 -2.02 -1.91 -9.65
C THR A 339 -1.16 -2.95 -10.32
N TYR A 340 0.15 -2.82 -10.19
CA TYR A 340 1.12 -3.58 -10.96
C TYR A 340 2.03 -4.39 -10.06
N SER A 341 2.21 -5.66 -10.40
CA SER A 341 3.14 -6.57 -9.73
C SER A 341 3.93 -7.37 -10.75
N ALA A 342 5.16 -7.68 -10.42
CA ALA A 342 6.07 -8.43 -11.30
C ALA A 342 6.60 -9.67 -10.56
N HIS A 343 6.67 -10.81 -11.29
CA HIS A 343 7.00 -12.11 -10.71
C HIS A 343 8.10 -12.79 -11.49
N TRP A 344 9.24 -13.03 -10.86
CA TRP A 344 10.30 -13.87 -11.41
C TRP A 344 10.15 -15.29 -10.85
N ILE A 345 10.24 -16.30 -11.71
CA ILE A 345 10.08 -17.72 -11.37
C ILE A 345 11.28 -18.47 -11.91
N SER A 346 11.91 -19.29 -11.07
CA SER A 346 13.16 -19.99 -11.38
C SER A 346 12.96 -21.14 -12.35
N ASP A 347 11.91 -21.97 -12.16
CA ASP A 347 11.64 -23.14 -13.00
C ASP A 347 10.90 -22.74 -14.28
N PRO A 348 11.41 -23.08 -15.48
CA PRO A 348 10.80 -22.69 -16.75
C PRO A 348 9.39 -23.25 -16.96
N ASN A 349 9.11 -24.48 -16.55
CA ASN A 349 7.80 -25.10 -16.75
C ASN A 349 6.75 -24.46 -15.83
N PHE A 350 7.17 -24.20 -14.58
CA PHE A 350 6.31 -23.49 -13.64
C PHE A 350 6.08 -22.03 -14.08
N LYS A 351 7.11 -21.34 -14.58
CA LYS A 351 7.00 -20.01 -15.17
C LYS A 351 5.98 -19.97 -16.30
N ASP A 352 5.99 -20.95 -17.19
CA ASP A 352 5.04 -21.03 -18.32
C ASP A 352 3.61 -21.29 -17.86
N ALA A 353 3.42 -22.10 -16.83
CA ALA A 353 2.10 -22.34 -16.23
C ALA A 353 1.54 -21.04 -15.60
N VAL A 354 2.36 -20.33 -14.82
CA VAL A 354 1.97 -19.05 -14.20
C VAL A 354 1.71 -17.99 -15.26
N ARG A 355 2.50 -17.93 -16.35
CA ARG A 355 2.29 -16.97 -17.44
C ARG A 355 0.88 -17.12 -18.03
N ARG A 356 0.48 -18.35 -18.38
CA ARG A 356 -0.87 -18.60 -18.94
C ARG A 356 -1.98 -18.16 -17.99
N PHE A 357 -1.83 -18.46 -16.70
CA PHE A 357 -2.77 -18.01 -15.68
C PHE A 357 -2.87 -16.48 -15.62
N LEU A 358 -1.71 -15.79 -15.64
CA LEU A 358 -1.68 -14.33 -15.57
C LEU A 358 -2.21 -13.63 -16.82
N ASP A 359 -2.08 -14.26 -17.99
CA ASP A 359 -2.65 -13.71 -19.24
C ASP A 359 -4.18 -13.73 -19.19
N GLU A 360 -4.77 -14.81 -18.66
CA GLU A 360 -6.23 -14.91 -18.45
C GLU A 360 -6.71 -13.97 -17.33
N GLU A 361 -6.02 -13.91 -16.18
CA GLU A 361 -6.34 -13.04 -15.04
C GLU A 361 -6.35 -11.57 -15.46
N ARG A 362 -5.34 -11.14 -16.24
CA ARG A 362 -5.21 -9.75 -16.70
C ARG A 362 -6.42 -9.29 -17.49
N GLN A 363 -6.89 -10.11 -18.44
CA GLN A 363 -8.07 -9.77 -19.24
C GLN A 363 -9.31 -9.59 -18.36
N HIS A 364 -9.51 -10.47 -17.38
CA HIS A 364 -10.65 -10.34 -16.45
C HIS A 364 -10.56 -9.07 -15.60
N VAL A 365 -9.37 -8.70 -15.13
CA VAL A 365 -9.18 -7.47 -14.32
C VAL A 365 -9.44 -6.22 -15.17
N GLU A 366 -8.97 -6.19 -16.42
CA GLU A 366 -9.21 -5.06 -17.33
C GLU A 366 -10.70 -4.91 -17.64
N ASP A 367 -11.40 -6.01 -17.89
CA ASP A 367 -12.85 -6.03 -18.12
C ASP A 367 -13.62 -5.56 -16.87
N ASP A 368 -13.22 -5.99 -15.68
CA ASP A 368 -13.80 -5.57 -14.40
C ASP A 368 -13.61 -4.07 -14.14
N ILE A 369 -12.42 -3.54 -14.40
CA ILE A 369 -12.14 -2.10 -14.28
C ILE A 369 -13.09 -1.32 -15.19
N ALA A 370 -13.17 -1.68 -16.47
CA ALA A 370 -14.05 -1.01 -17.44
C ALA A 370 -15.53 -1.09 -17.03
N TYR A 371 -15.97 -2.26 -16.55
CA TYR A 371 -17.35 -2.45 -16.08
C TYR A 371 -17.68 -1.56 -14.86
N ILE A 372 -16.76 -1.46 -13.89
CA ILE A 372 -16.95 -0.66 -12.68
C ILE A 372 -16.94 0.84 -13.03
N GLU A 373 -16.08 1.28 -13.93
CA GLU A 373 -16.05 2.68 -14.42
C GLU A 373 -17.35 3.10 -15.05
N HIS A 374 -17.93 2.24 -15.89
CA HIS A 374 -19.23 2.51 -16.50
C HIS A 374 -20.36 2.67 -15.47
N ARG A 375 -20.21 2.09 -14.27
CA ARG A 375 -21.17 2.19 -13.15
C ARG A 375 -20.75 3.16 -12.05
N SER A 376 -19.81 4.03 -12.34
CA SER A 376 -19.34 5.03 -11.37
C SER A 376 -20.50 5.89 -10.86
N PRO A 377 -20.39 6.47 -9.66
CA PRO A 377 -21.44 7.29 -9.07
C PRO A 377 -21.48 8.72 -9.64
N PHE A 378 -20.51 9.06 -10.47
CA PHE A 378 -20.39 10.40 -11.06
C PHE A 378 -21.53 10.69 -12.04
N SER A 379 -21.79 11.98 -12.26
CA SER A 379 -22.78 12.39 -13.24
C SER A 379 -22.30 12.10 -14.66
N SER A 380 -23.20 11.98 -15.62
CA SER A 380 -22.85 11.74 -17.03
C SER A 380 -22.03 12.88 -17.65
N ASN A 381 -21.98 14.05 -17.00
CA ASN A 381 -21.23 15.21 -17.47
C ASN A 381 -19.81 15.26 -16.86
N THR A 382 -19.47 14.35 -15.95
CA THR A 382 -18.16 14.31 -15.29
C THR A 382 -17.19 13.51 -16.13
N ASP A 383 -16.09 14.11 -16.52
CA ASP A 383 -14.99 13.46 -17.24
C ASP A 383 -14.06 12.75 -16.23
N LEU A 384 -14.11 11.43 -16.20
CA LEU A 384 -13.33 10.63 -15.26
C LEU A 384 -11.82 10.67 -15.53
N GLU A 385 -11.39 10.78 -16.79
CA GLU A 385 -10.00 10.96 -17.17
C GLU A 385 -9.46 12.29 -16.63
N LYS A 386 -10.23 13.36 -16.79
CA LYS A 386 -9.88 14.68 -16.26
C LYS A 386 -9.78 14.68 -14.73
N LEU A 387 -10.63 13.91 -14.03
CA LEU A 387 -10.51 13.73 -12.58
C LEU A 387 -9.18 13.14 -12.17
N ARG A 388 -8.72 12.10 -12.89
CA ARG A 388 -7.47 11.40 -12.59
C ARG A 388 -6.22 12.20 -12.89
N THR A 389 -6.28 13.03 -13.92
CA THR A 389 -5.14 13.80 -14.43
C THR A 389 -5.11 15.24 -13.93
N PHE A 390 -6.05 15.62 -13.06
CA PHE A 390 -6.13 16.98 -12.53
C PHE A 390 -4.89 17.33 -11.70
N GLU A 391 -4.18 18.38 -12.09
CA GLU A 391 -3.06 18.92 -11.33
C GLU A 391 -3.55 20.05 -10.42
N ILE A 392 -3.43 19.85 -9.12
CA ILE A 392 -3.66 20.90 -8.13
C ILE A 392 -2.52 21.91 -8.29
N LYS A 393 -2.85 23.12 -8.68
CA LYS A 393 -1.86 24.20 -8.72
C LYS A 393 -1.42 24.51 -7.29
N SER A 394 -0.13 24.30 -7.04
CA SER A 394 0.54 24.65 -5.77
C SER A 394 0.51 26.14 -5.49
#